data_820e655c390e51247189c573227e4ebc
#
_entry.id   820e655c390e51247189c573227e4ebc
#
_cell.length_a   1.000
_cell.length_b   1.000
_cell.length_c   1.000
_cell.angle_alpha   90.00
_cell.angle_beta   90.00
_cell.angle_gamma   90.00
#
_symmetry.space_group_name_H-M   'P 1'
#
loop_
_entity.id
_entity.type
_entity.pdbx_description
1 polymer ?
#
loop_
_entity_poly.entity_id
_entity_poly.type
_entity_poly.pdbx_seq_one_letter_code
_entity_poly.pdbx_strand_id
1 'polypeptide(L)'
;MGIKINMKKYILILCIMALMACDASTTMGTSGTNNNSDGTGTGGNNTDLPAGFAKFIDAYTDVYVSGDYVIVETTGVPNHSSPYWGAGHPNYSSPQSGMNVNPNIITAQNFKFYIPLSPTVASSVSSTPLGSIGVSLSGVPFFNQYGGPNNQPLDNEIASFDNYYGHPQQSGEYHYHWEPLYLTSEDSSILVGYSLDGFPIYGPTNQSDGQYPTDLDEINGHTHVTEEYPDGSYHYHATATVPYLIGGFRGQVGSSGGGGYYTN
;
A
#
# COMPACT_ATOMS: atom_id res chain seq x y z
N MET A 1 -31.50 -17.43 36.56
CA MET A 1 -31.31 -18.67 35.79
C MET A 1 -30.04 -18.50 34.95
N GLY A 2 -28.90 -18.94 35.52
CA GLY A 2 -27.58 -18.67 34.97
C GLY A 2 -27.14 -19.80 34.06
N ILE A 3 -26.69 -19.48 32.88
CA ILE A 3 -26.09 -20.41 31.91
C ILE A 3 -24.57 -20.41 32.13
N LYS A 4 -24.07 -21.56 32.62
CA LYS A 4 -22.63 -21.83 32.73
C LYS A 4 -22.13 -22.30 31.39
N ILE A 5 -21.20 -21.56 30.79
CA ILE A 5 -20.47 -21.98 29.60
C ILE A 5 -19.21 -22.74 30.03
N ASN A 6 -19.12 -23.97 29.56
CA ASN A 6 -18.10 -24.96 29.89
C ASN A 6 -16.89 -24.81 28.96
N MET A 7 -15.75 -24.40 29.51
CA MET A 7 -14.47 -24.37 28.76
C MET A 7 -13.88 -25.79 28.71
N LYS A 8 -13.78 -26.38 27.54
CA LYS A 8 -13.01 -27.62 27.31
C LYS A 8 -11.86 -27.34 26.35
N LYS A 9 -10.66 -27.38 26.94
CA LYS A 9 -9.38 -27.97 26.51
C LYS A 9 -9.05 -27.96 25.03
N TYR A 10 -8.10 -27.13 24.62
CA TYR A 10 -7.31 -27.36 23.41
C TYR A 10 -5.98 -28.03 23.78
N ILE A 11 -5.75 -29.17 23.14
CA ILE A 11 -4.59 -30.01 23.29
C ILE A 11 -3.43 -29.39 22.48
N LEU A 12 -2.33 -29.13 23.19
CA LEU A 12 -1.04 -28.73 22.65
C LEU A 12 -0.38 -29.94 21.95
N ILE A 13 -0.23 -29.91 20.65
CA ILE A 13 0.58 -30.86 19.90
C ILE A 13 1.95 -30.22 19.65
N LEU A 14 2.93 -30.70 20.38
CA LEU A 14 4.35 -30.36 20.27
C LEU A 14 4.94 -31.24 19.18
N CYS A 15 5.27 -30.70 18.01
CA CYS A 15 6.09 -31.39 17.01
C CYS A 15 7.57 -30.97 17.18
N ILE A 16 8.36 -31.89 17.72
CA ILE A 16 9.82 -31.85 17.74
C ILE A 16 10.30 -32.28 16.36
N MET A 17 11.00 -31.40 15.64
CA MET A 17 11.82 -31.81 14.50
C MET A 17 13.29 -31.62 14.81
N ALA A 18 14.00 -32.73 14.66
CA ALA A 18 15.42 -32.88 14.93
C ALA A 18 16.30 -32.17 13.89
N LEU A 19 17.36 -31.53 14.37
CA LEU A 19 18.49 -31.06 13.57
C LEU A 19 19.26 -32.25 12.98
N MET A 20 19.51 -32.19 11.66
CA MET A 20 20.69 -32.87 11.10
C MET A 20 21.56 -31.80 10.42
N ALA A 21 22.72 -31.61 11.03
CA ALA A 21 23.85 -30.92 10.44
C ALA A 21 24.54 -31.83 9.44
N CYS A 22 24.92 -31.32 8.29
CA CYS A 22 25.90 -31.97 7.43
C CYS A 22 26.85 -30.90 6.90
N ASP A 23 28.08 -30.93 7.43
CA ASP A 23 29.24 -30.22 6.92
C ASP A 23 29.74 -30.89 5.64
N ALA A 24 30.04 -30.09 4.62
CA ALA A 24 31.02 -30.47 3.59
C ALA A 24 31.71 -29.23 3.01
N SER A 25 32.87 -28.96 3.50
CA SER A 25 33.91 -28.12 2.90
C SER A 25 34.47 -28.77 1.65
N THR A 26 34.60 -28.06 0.52
CA THR A 26 35.71 -28.29 -0.42
C THR A 26 35.96 -27.06 -1.31
N THR A 27 37.20 -26.77 -1.49
CA THR A 27 37.89 -25.62 -2.06
C THR A 27 38.03 -25.65 -3.59
N MET A 28 38.21 -24.42 -4.14
CA MET A 28 39.01 -23.98 -5.30
C MET A 28 38.65 -24.39 -6.73
N GLY A 29 38.62 -23.36 -7.57
CA GLY A 29 38.80 -23.46 -9.04
C GLY A 29 38.61 -22.15 -9.74
N THR A 30 39.69 -21.57 -10.20
CA THR A 30 39.87 -20.28 -10.90
C THR A 30 39.35 -20.25 -12.33
N SER A 31 39.00 -19.04 -12.77
CA SER A 31 39.19 -18.45 -14.12
C SER A 31 38.25 -18.86 -15.27
N GLY A 32 37.66 -17.84 -15.88
CA GLY A 32 37.07 -17.90 -17.22
C GLY A 32 36.20 -16.67 -17.52
N THR A 33 36.87 -15.62 -18.02
CA THR A 33 36.21 -14.48 -18.68
C THR A 33 35.44 -14.94 -19.92
N ASN A 34 34.15 -14.59 -20.02
CA ASN A 34 33.51 -14.42 -21.32
C ASN A 34 32.46 -13.31 -21.24
N ASN A 35 32.76 -12.23 -21.94
CA ASN A 35 31.82 -11.18 -22.30
C ASN A 35 30.78 -11.75 -23.26
N ASN A 36 29.50 -11.60 -22.91
CA ASN A 36 28.44 -11.46 -23.88
C ASN A 36 27.39 -10.51 -23.30
N SER A 37 27.34 -9.32 -23.88
CA SER A 37 26.29 -8.34 -23.75
C SER A 37 25.04 -8.89 -24.45
N ASP A 38 23.98 -9.13 -23.70
CA ASP A 38 22.64 -9.07 -24.25
C ASP A 38 21.70 -8.46 -23.19
N GLY A 39 20.99 -7.41 -23.60
CA GLY A 39 20.23 -6.55 -22.72
C GLY A 39 18.93 -7.23 -22.25
N THR A 40 18.85 -7.42 -20.95
CA THR A 40 17.58 -7.63 -20.24
C THR A 40 17.69 -6.88 -18.92
N GLY A 41 16.63 -6.15 -18.61
CA GLY A 41 16.51 -5.19 -17.53
C GLY A 41 17.21 -5.59 -16.24
N THR A 42 18.15 -4.78 -15.84
CA THR A 42 18.80 -4.86 -14.53
C THR A 42 17.81 -4.44 -13.47
N GLY A 43 17.27 -5.41 -12.75
CA GLY A 43 16.72 -5.15 -11.42
C GLY A 43 17.80 -4.46 -10.60
N GLY A 44 17.57 -3.20 -10.23
CA GLY A 44 18.50 -2.43 -9.42
C GLY A 44 18.73 -3.17 -8.10
N ASN A 45 19.99 -3.29 -7.68
CA ASN A 45 20.31 -3.80 -6.35
C ASN A 45 19.60 -2.95 -5.30
N ASN A 46 18.67 -3.58 -4.58
CA ASN A 46 17.77 -2.99 -3.58
C ASN A 46 18.49 -2.56 -2.27
N THR A 47 19.82 -2.41 -2.30
CA THR A 47 20.65 -2.15 -1.10
C THR A 47 20.59 -0.71 -0.59
N ASP A 48 20.04 0.22 -1.35
CA ASP A 48 20.02 1.66 -1.02
C ASP A 48 18.60 2.21 -0.77
N LEU A 49 17.58 1.35 -0.71
CA LEU A 49 16.21 1.79 -0.38
C LEU A 49 16.10 2.13 1.11
N PRO A 50 15.44 3.24 1.47
CA PRO A 50 15.05 3.50 2.86
C PRO A 50 14.20 2.35 3.42
N ALA A 51 14.32 2.10 4.73
CA ALA A 51 13.73 0.91 5.39
C ALA A 51 12.23 0.72 5.08
N GLY A 52 11.44 1.78 5.05
CA GLY A 52 10.01 1.68 4.73
C GLY A 52 9.73 1.31 3.28
N PHE A 53 10.54 1.76 2.32
CA PHE A 53 10.39 1.39 0.91
C PHE A 53 10.80 -0.06 0.64
N ALA A 54 11.65 -0.64 1.46
CA ALA A 54 11.99 -2.06 1.38
C ALA A 54 10.81 -2.99 1.76
N LYS A 55 9.70 -2.43 2.29
CA LYS A 55 8.47 -3.18 2.62
C LYS A 55 7.50 -3.34 1.45
N PHE A 56 7.75 -2.71 0.30
CA PHE A 56 6.95 -2.98 -0.91
C PHE A 56 7.03 -4.46 -1.30
N ILE A 57 5.93 -4.99 -1.83
CA ILE A 57 5.81 -6.42 -2.15
C ILE A 57 6.37 -6.69 -3.55
N ASP A 58 7.56 -7.25 -3.65
CA ASP A 58 8.29 -7.50 -4.92
C ASP A 58 7.47 -8.24 -5.98
N ALA A 59 6.50 -9.06 -5.58
CA ALA A 59 5.65 -9.78 -6.53
C ALA A 59 4.69 -8.86 -7.31
N TYR A 60 4.51 -7.62 -6.87
CA TYR A 60 3.53 -6.67 -7.42
C TYR A 60 4.14 -5.32 -7.80
N THR A 61 5.36 -5.05 -7.34
CA THR A 61 6.03 -3.76 -7.51
C THR A 61 7.50 -3.95 -7.88
N ASP A 62 8.02 -3.06 -8.72
CA ASP A 62 9.46 -2.86 -8.92
C ASP A 62 9.83 -1.51 -8.31
N VAL A 63 10.74 -1.53 -7.30
CA VAL A 63 11.06 -0.35 -6.49
C VAL A 63 12.55 -0.10 -6.51
N TYR A 64 12.96 1.11 -6.88
CA TYR A 64 14.37 1.50 -6.97
C TYR A 64 14.57 3.00 -6.78
N VAL A 65 15.79 3.39 -6.39
CA VAL A 65 16.17 4.81 -6.29
C VAL A 65 16.63 5.34 -7.64
N SER A 66 16.16 6.52 -8.01
CA SER A 66 16.60 7.25 -9.21
C SER A 66 16.65 8.77 -8.93
N GLY A 67 17.86 9.30 -8.81
CA GLY A 67 18.06 10.69 -8.43
C GLY A 67 17.48 11.01 -7.05
N ASP A 68 16.64 12.02 -6.97
CA ASP A 68 16.00 12.46 -5.72
C ASP A 68 14.68 11.72 -5.42
N TYR A 69 14.39 10.62 -6.12
CA TYR A 69 13.13 9.89 -6.03
C TYR A 69 13.34 8.41 -5.77
N VAL A 70 12.42 7.82 -5.02
CA VAL A 70 12.11 6.41 -5.10
C VAL A 70 11.08 6.23 -6.21
N ILE A 71 11.38 5.32 -7.13
CA ILE A 71 10.48 4.94 -8.22
C ILE A 71 9.74 3.67 -7.81
N VAL A 72 8.42 3.67 -7.96
CA VAL A 72 7.58 2.48 -7.79
C VAL A 72 6.86 2.22 -9.11
N GLU A 73 7.19 1.12 -9.76
CA GLU A 73 6.50 0.64 -10.95
C GLU A 73 5.57 -0.52 -10.58
N THR A 74 4.33 -0.48 -11.07
CA THR A 74 3.30 -1.47 -10.73
C THR A 74 2.19 -1.52 -11.76
N THR A 75 1.50 -2.66 -11.82
CA THR A 75 0.28 -2.79 -12.62
C THR A 75 -0.97 -2.26 -11.91
N GLY A 76 -0.89 -1.93 -10.63
CA GLY A 76 -2.02 -1.41 -9.84
C GLY A 76 -3.13 -2.42 -9.54
N VAL A 77 -2.93 -3.69 -9.87
CA VAL A 77 -3.93 -4.72 -9.57
C VAL A 77 -3.84 -5.19 -8.12
N PRO A 78 -4.97 -5.42 -7.44
CA PRO A 78 -4.95 -5.87 -6.06
C PRO A 78 -4.48 -7.33 -5.95
N ASN A 79 -3.81 -7.64 -4.85
CA ASN A 79 -3.31 -8.99 -4.53
C ASN A 79 -4.30 -9.83 -3.71
N HIS A 80 -5.58 -9.50 -3.74
CA HIS A 80 -6.65 -10.15 -2.99
C HIS A 80 -7.87 -10.47 -3.86
N SER A 81 -8.83 -11.18 -3.31
CA SER A 81 -10.09 -11.48 -3.98
C SER A 81 -10.99 -10.24 -4.05
N SER A 82 -11.74 -10.12 -5.15
CA SER A 82 -12.69 -9.05 -5.37
C SER A 82 -13.78 -9.49 -6.36
N PRO A 83 -15.03 -9.00 -6.25
CA PRO A 83 -16.03 -9.22 -7.28
C PRO A 83 -15.68 -8.54 -8.61
N TYR A 84 -14.80 -7.55 -8.56
CA TYR A 84 -14.35 -6.80 -9.72
C TYR A 84 -13.33 -7.53 -10.61
N TRP A 85 -12.83 -8.69 -10.21
CA TRP A 85 -12.07 -9.54 -11.12
C TRP A 85 -12.92 -10.19 -12.22
N GLY A 86 -14.24 -10.16 -12.06
CA GLY A 86 -15.17 -10.82 -12.98
C GLY A 86 -15.24 -12.35 -12.81
N ALA A 87 -16.40 -12.91 -13.15
CA ALA A 87 -16.64 -14.33 -13.02
C ALA A 87 -15.65 -15.16 -13.87
N GLY A 88 -15.07 -16.19 -13.26
CA GLY A 88 -14.07 -17.07 -13.91
C GLY A 88 -12.60 -16.69 -13.63
N HIS A 89 -12.32 -15.52 -13.06
CA HIS A 89 -10.98 -15.19 -12.61
C HIS A 89 -10.63 -15.93 -11.29
N PRO A 90 -9.39 -16.43 -11.09
CA PRO A 90 -9.01 -17.15 -9.86
C PRO A 90 -9.26 -16.36 -8.57
N ASN A 91 -9.11 -15.04 -8.62
CA ASN A 91 -9.33 -14.13 -7.48
C ASN A 91 -10.77 -13.58 -7.44
N TYR A 92 -11.70 -14.10 -8.23
CA TYR A 92 -13.09 -13.66 -8.14
C TYR A 92 -13.73 -14.11 -6.82
N SER A 93 -14.42 -13.19 -6.17
CA SER A 93 -15.34 -13.48 -5.05
C SER A 93 -16.72 -12.90 -5.34
N SER A 94 -17.76 -13.52 -4.78
CA SER A 94 -19.11 -12.95 -4.89
C SER A 94 -19.18 -11.60 -4.17
N PRO A 95 -19.98 -10.64 -4.66
CA PRO A 95 -20.23 -9.40 -3.96
C PRO A 95 -20.77 -9.64 -2.55
N GLN A 96 -20.36 -8.82 -1.61
CA GLN A 96 -20.93 -8.83 -0.25
C GLN A 96 -22.38 -8.33 -0.24
N SER A 97 -23.13 -8.71 0.79
CA SER A 97 -24.51 -8.26 0.94
C SER A 97 -24.60 -6.74 1.05
N GLY A 98 -25.44 -6.14 0.21
CA GLY A 98 -25.64 -4.69 0.17
C GLY A 98 -24.63 -3.92 -0.68
N MET A 99 -23.66 -4.59 -1.29
CA MET A 99 -22.73 -3.95 -2.21
C MET A 99 -23.43 -3.54 -3.51
N ASN A 100 -23.19 -2.32 -3.94
CA ASN A 100 -23.63 -1.80 -5.23
C ASN A 100 -22.50 -1.91 -6.26
N VAL A 101 -22.34 -3.09 -6.84
CA VAL A 101 -21.25 -3.38 -7.79
C VAL A 101 -21.33 -2.46 -8.99
N ASN A 102 -20.30 -1.65 -9.25
CA ASN A 102 -20.19 -0.88 -10.47
C ASN A 102 -19.84 -1.79 -11.68
N PRO A 103 -20.07 -1.35 -12.93
CA PRO A 103 -19.89 -2.22 -14.11
C PRO A 103 -18.44 -2.47 -14.52
N ASN A 104 -17.47 -1.90 -13.82
CA ASN A 104 -16.06 -1.92 -14.21
C ASN A 104 -15.40 -3.23 -13.77
N ILE A 105 -14.39 -3.66 -14.52
CA ILE A 105 -13.59 -4.86 -14.24
C ILE A 105 -12.14 -4.43 -14.02
N ILE A 106 -11.49 -5.02 -13.02
CA ILE A 106 -10.07 -4.80 -12.74
C ILE A 106 -9.24 -5.11 -13.98
N THR A 107 -8.44 -4.15 -14.41
CA THR A 107 -7.55 -4.24 -15.55
C THR A 107 -6.18 -3.71 -15.15
N ALA A 108 -5.12 -4.48 -15.49
CA ALA A 108 -3.75 -4.06 -15.26
C ALA A 108 -3.45 -2.73 -15.97
N GLN A 109 -2.83 -1.84 -15.25
CA GLN A 109 -2.34 -0.54 -15.71
C GLN A 109 -0.81 -0.60 -15.89
N ASN A 110 -0.21 0.55 -16.15
CA ASN A 110 1.25 0.71 -16.18
C ASN A 110 1.61 1.97 -15.41
N PHE A 111 1.65 1.84 -14.09
CA PHE A 111 1.98 2.95 -13.21
C PHE A 111 3.47 3.11 -13.01
N LYS A 112 3.88 4.36 -12.89
CA LYS A 112 5.21 4.76 -12.45
C LYS A 112 5.06 5.95 -11.50
N PHE A 113 5.31 5.72 -10.21
CA PHE A 113 5.27 6.74 -9.17
C PHE A 113 6.68 7.26 -8.91
N TYR A 114 6.81 8.57 -8.82
CA TYR A 114 8.03 9.27 -8.44
C TYR A 114 7.82 9.87 -7.05
N ILE A 115 8.31 9.21 -6.02
CA ILE A 115 8.11 9.56 -4.62
C ILE A 115 9.39 10.21 -4.11
N PRO A 116 9.35 11.46 -3.56
CA PRO A 116 10.53 12.11 -3.01
C PRO A 116 11.27 11.24 -2.00
N LEU A 117 12.58 11.05 -2.21
CA LEU A 117 13.44 10.24 -1.34
C LEU A 117 13.64 10.90 0.05
N SER A 118 13.66 12.22 0.09
CA SER A 118 13.89 13.00 1.30
C SER A 118 12.80 14.08 1.43
N PRO A 119 11.58 13.70 1.83
CA PRO A 119 10.49 14.65 1.96
C PRO A 119 10.76 15.67 3.07
N THR A 120 10.32 16.90 2.85
CA THR A 120 10.41 17.97 3.84
C THR A 120 9.04 18.58 4.07
N VAL A 121 8.73 18.84 5.35
CA VAL A 121 7.45 19.46 5.74
C VAL A 121 7.40 20.89 5.20
N ALA A 122 6.41 21.18 4.33
CA ALA A 122 6.17 22.49 3.78
C ALA A 122 5.46 23.41 4.78
N SER A 123 5.59 24.72 4.58
CA SER A 123 4.93 25.74 5.42
C SER A 123 3.40 25.80 5.20
N SER A 124 2.90 25.25 4.12
CA SER A 124 1.48 25.18 3.77
C SER A 124 1.11 23.85 3.14
N VAL A 125 -0.11 23.43 3.40
CA VAL A 125 -0.71 22.23 2.77
C VAL A 125 -1.11 22.57 1.34
N SER A 126 -0.85 21.67 0.40
CA SER A 126 -1.40 21.72 -0.96
C SER A 126 -2.52 20.69 -1.15
N SER A 127 -3.51 21.00 -1.99
CA SER A 127 -4.65 20.12 -2.23
C SER A 127 -4.23 18.89 -3.03
N THR A 128 -4.91 17.76 -2.77
CA THR A 128 -4.80 16.54 -3.58
C THR A 128 -5.56 16.68 -4.89
N PRO A 129 -5.00 16.22 -6.02
CA PRO A 129 -5.72 16.16 -7.31
C PRO A 129 -6.72 14.99 -7.30
N LEU A 130 -7.55 14.90 -8.33
CA LEU A 130 -8.21 13.64 -8.70
C LEU A 130 -7.18 12.66 -9.28
N GLY A 131 -7.45 11.36 -9.14
CA GLY A 131 -6.53 10.29 -9.51
C GLY A 131 -5.58 9.92 -8.37
N SER A 132 -4.45 9.33 -8.72
CA SER A 132 -3.51 8.79 -7.74
C SER A 132 -2.85 9.88 -6.90
N ILE A 133 -2.92 9.75 -5.58
CA ILE A 133 -2.30 10.63 -4.58
C ILE A 133 -1.19 9.92 -3.79
N GLY A 134 -1.00 8.63 -4.04
CA GLY A 134 -0.03 7.76 -3.40
C GLY A 134 -0.16 6.34 -3.92
N VAL A 135 0.62 5.44 -3.33
CA VAL A 135 0.65 4.02 -3.69
C VAL A 135 0.80 3.15 -2.45
N SER A 136 0.02 2.08 -2.38
CA SER A 136 0.10 1.08 -1.31
C SER A 136 1.33 0.17 -1.47
N LEU A 137 1.74 -0.51 -0.39
CA LEU A 137 2.83 -1.50 -0.44
C LEU A 137 2.55 -2.66 -1.42
N SER A 138 1.30 -2.92 -1.77
CA SER A 138 0.90 -3.90 -2.79
C SER A 138 0.79 -3.33 -4.20
N GLY A 139 1.17 -2.05 -4.41
CA GLY A 139 1.17 -1.42 -5.70
C GLY A 139 -0.17 -0.82 -6.15
N VAL A 140 -1.23 -0.95 -5.37
CA VAL A 140 -2.53 -0.34 -5.65
C VAL A 140 -2.50 1.15 -5.34
N PRO A 141 -2.95 2.04 -6.25
CA PRO A 141 -2.98 3.48 -6.00
C PRO A 141 -3.96 3.88 -4.90
N PHE A 142 -3.61 4.94 -4.17
CA PHE A 142 -4.52 5.67 -3.29
C PHE A 142 -5.13 6.85 -4.02
N PHE A 143 -6.41 7.09 -3.82
CA PHE A 143 -7.15 8.24 -4.28
C PHE A 143 -7.59 9.11 -3.10
N ASN A 144 -7.98 10.35 -3.38
CA ASN A 144 -8.43 11.29 -2.36
C ASN A 144 -9.86 11.00 -1.87
N GLN A 145 -10.36 11.83 -0.95
CA GLN A 145 -11.66 11.70 -0.30
C GLN A 145 -12.86 12.07 -1.20
N TYR A 146 -12.65 12.29 -2.49
CA TYR A 146 -13.71 12.73 -3.40
C TYR A 146 -14.07 11.66 -4.43
N GLY A 147 -15.37 11.50 -4.71
CA GLY A 147 -15.90 10.58 -5.71
C GLY A 147 -15.86 11.11 -7.14
N GLY A 148 -15.33 12.32 -7.38
CA GLY A 148 -15.25 12.89 -8.70
C GLY A 148 -15.00 14.40 -8.74
N PRO A 149 -15.16 15.03 -9.93
CA PRO A 149 -14.92 16.46 -10.13
C PRO A 149 -15.78 17.34 -9.19
N ASN A 150 -15.29 18.55 -8.92
CA ASN A 150 -15.96 19.51 -8.05
C ASN A 150 -16.12 19.02 -6.60
N ASN A 151 -15.18 18.23 -6.11
CA ASN A 151 -15.16 17.70 -4.76
C ASN A 151 -16.45 16.96 -4.38
N GLN A 152 -16.98 16.15 -5.29
CA GLN A 152 -18.16 15.34 -5.01
C GLN A 152 -17.89 14.43 -3.80
N PRO A 153 -18.80 14.37 -2.82
CA PRO A 153 -18.64 13.46 -1.69
C PRO A 153 -18.51 12.00 -2.13
N LEU A 154 -17.71 11.24 -1.41
CA LEU A 154 -17.49 9.82 -1.68
C LEU A 154 -18.70 8.93 -1.36
N ASP A 155 -19.72 9.45 -0.67
CA ASP A 155 -20.89 8.72 -0.16
C ASP A 155 -21.58 7.83 -1.20
N ASN A 156 -21.62 8.27 -2.46
CA ASN A 156 -22.23 7.49 -3.54
C ASN A 156 -21.36 6.31 -4.00
N GLU A 157 -20.08 6.32 -3.71
CA GLU A 157 -19.12 5.31 -4.15
C GLU A 157 -18.82 4.27 -3.06
N ILE A 158 -18.94 4.64 -1.79
CA ILE A 158 -18.67 3.74 -0.64
C ILE A 158 -19.47 2.43 -0.75
N ALA A 159 -20.73 2.49 -1.23
CA ALA A 159 -21.55 1.29 -1.43
C ALA A 159 -20.99 0.35 -2.52
N SER A 160 -20.07 0.80 -3.36
CA SER A 160 -19.41 0.01 -4.40
C SER A 160 -18.06 -0.57 -3.95
N PHE A 161 -17.57 -0.23 -2.75
CA PHE A 161 -16.32 -0.80 -2.25
C PHE A 161 -16.47 -2.30 -1.97
N ASP A 162 -15.47 -3.06 -2.35
CA ASP A 162 -15.41 -4.49 -2.00
C ASP A 162 -15.03 -4.71 -0.53
N ASN A 163 -14.81 -5.97 -0.14
CA ASN A 163 -14.48 -6.34 1.25
C ASN A 163 -13.17 -5.70 1.77
N TYR A 164 -12.36 -5.14 0.90
CA TYR A 164 -11.08 -4.54 1.24
C TYR A 164 -11.04 -3.03 0.99
N TYR A 165 -12.24 -2.43 0.82
CA TYR A 165 -12.46 -0.98 0.68
C TYR A 165 -11.89 -0.36 -0.59
N GLY A 166 -11.78 -1.14 -1.66
CA GLY A 166 -11.40 -0.65 -2.98
C GLY A 166 -12.43 -0.97 -4.06
N HIS A 167 -12.28 -0.32 -5.18
CA HIS A 167 -13.09 -0.53 -6.37
C HIS A 167 -12.38 -0.04 -7.65
N PRO A 168 -12.75 -0.50 -8.86
CA PRO A 168 -12.20 0.02 -10.10
C PRO A 168 -13.01 1.22 -10.63
N GLN A 169 -12.30 2.22 -11.16
CA GLN A 169 -12.92 3.24 -12.01
C GLN A 169 -13.16 2.73 -13.45
N GLN A 170 -13.70 3.59 -14.33
CA GLN A 170 -14.12 3.23 -15.69
C GLN A 170 -13.00 2.62 -16.55
N SER A 171 -11.73 2.99 -16.33
CA SER A 171 -10.57 2.41 -17.02
C SER A 171 -10.18 1.00 -16.53
N GLY A 172 -10.84 0.49 -15.51
CA GLY A 172 -10.46 -0.74 -14.81
C GLY A 172 -9.35 -0.56 -13.77
N GLU A 173 -8.94 0.67 -13.51
CA GLU A 173 -7.96 1.02 -12.49
C GLU A 173 -8.57 0.82 -11.10
N TYR A 174 -8.10 -0.22 -10.38
CA TYR A 174 -8.49 -0.48 -9.00
C TYR A 174 -7.74 0.46 -8.06
N HIS A 175 -8.41 1.03 -7.06
CA HIS A 175 -7.83 1.97 -6.13
C HIS A 175 -8.52 1.96 -4.77
N TYR A 176 -7.85 2.53 -3.77
CA TYR A 176 -8.38 2.74 -2.43
C TYR A 176 -8.63 4.22 -2.18
N HIS A 177 -9.81 4.56 -1.64
CA HIS A 177 -10.10 5.88 -1.06
C HIS A 177 -10.01 5.86 0.46
N TRP A 178 -9.92 4.68 1.04
CA TRP A 178 -10.00 4.41 2.46
C TRP A 178 -8.88 3.46 2.88
N GLU A 179 -8.86 3.08 4.14
CA GLU A 179 -7.96 2.07 4.68
C GLU A 179 -7.88 0.84 3.75
N PRO A 180 -6.68 0.44 3.30
CA PRO A 180 -6.51 -0.77 2.50
C PRO A 180 -6.63 -2.01 3.40
N LEU A 181 -7.85 -2.42 3.73
CA LEU A 181 -8.16 -3.40 4.76
C LEU A 181 -7.45 -4.74 4.58
N TYR A 182 -7.11 -5.11 3.33
CA TYR A 182 -6.32 -6.32 3.10
C TYR A 182 -4.93 -6.25 3.75
N LEU A 183 -4.32 -5.08 3.80
CA LEU A 183 -3.00 -4.88 4.42
C LEU A 183 -3.10 -4.75 5.94
N THR A 184 -4.15 -4.12 6.46
CA THR A 184 -4.29 -3.78 7.89
C THR A 184 -5.07 -4.83 8.69
N SER A 185 -5.59 -5.88 8.04
CA SER A 185 -6.50 -6.86 8.66
C SER A 185 -5.91 -7.62 9.85
N GLU A 186 -4.59 -7.82 9.87
CA GLU A 186 -3.90 -8.51 10.97
C GLU A 186 -3.22 -7.54 11.94
N ASP A 187 -2.80 -6.38 11.45
CA ASP A 187 -2.18 -5.33 12.24
C ASP A 187 -2.57 -3.96 11.69
N SER A 188 -3.38 -3.23 12.45
CA SER A 188 -3.89 -1.90 12.08
C SER A 188 -2.86 -0.78 12.24
N SER A 189 -1.65 -1.06 12.71
CA SER A 189 -0.59 -0.06 12.92
C SER A 189 0.48 -0.04 11.83
N ILE A 190 0.42 -0.95 10.86
CA ILE A 190 1.47 -1.12 9.86
C ILE A 190 1.57 0.06 8.90
N LEU A 191 2.75 0.22 8.32
CA LEU A 191 2.94 1.01 7.10
C LEU A 191 2.09 0.40 5.98
N VAL A 192 1.23 1.20 5.32
CA VAL A 192 0.37 0.73 4.22
C VAL A 192 0.83 1.24 2.85
N GLY A 193 1.67 2.26 2.80
CA GLY A 193 2.19 2.82 1.56
C GLY A 193 2.77 4.21 1.71
N TYR A 194 2.88 4.91 0.59
CA TYR A 194 3.47 6.25 0.52
C TYR A 194 2.58 7.21 -0.26
N SER A 195 2.50 8.42 0.23
CA SER A 195 1.92 9.58 -0.46
C SER A 195 2.89 10.11 -1.52
N LEU A 196 2.37 10.79 -2.55
CA LEU A 196 3.18 11.41 -3.61
C LEU A 196 4.11 12.54 -3.11
N ASP A 197 3.90 13.06 -1.91
CA ASP A 197 4.80 14.02 -1.28
C ASP A 197 5.94 13.39 -0.47
N GLY A 198 6.04 12.04 -0.52
CA GLY A 198 7.14 11.27 0.06
C GLY A 198 6.88 10.81 1.49
N PHE A 199 5.83 11.27 2.15
CA PHE A 199 5.54 10.85 3.51
C PHE A 199 4.83 9.49 3.55
N PRO A 200 5.16 8.63 4.55
CA PRO A 200 4.53 7.34 4.72
C PRO A 200 3.07 7.48 5.18
N ILE A 201 2.27 6.49 4.84
CA ILE A 201 0.88 6.34 5.27
C ILE A 201 0.79 5.06 6.10
N TYR A 202 0.25 5.17 7.31
CA TYR A 202 0.03 4.05 8.22
C TYR A 202 -1.44 3.68 8.31
N GLY A 203 -1.71 2.50 8.81
CA GLY A 203 -3.04 2.09 9.21
C GLY A 203 -3.61 2.97 10.33
N PRO A 204 -4.83 2.68 10.85
CA PRO A 204 -5.54 3.60 11.72
C PRO A 204 -4.98 3.75 13.14
N THR A 205 -4.02 2.91 13.57
CA THR A 205 -3.46 2.97 14.92
C THR A 205 -1.97 3.25 14.92
N ASN A 206 -1.46 3.82 16.02
CA ASN A 206 -0.03 4.05 16.23
C ASN A 206 0.70 2.73 16.45
N GLN A 207 1.91 2.60 15.91
CA GLN A 207 2.79 1.45 16.19
C GLN A 207 3.24 1.39 17.65
N SER A 208 3.39 2.55 18.31
CA SER A 208 3.93 2.66 19.67
C SER A 208 3.02 2.09 20.75
N ASP A 209 1.70 2.16 20.58
CA ASP A 209 0.72 1.82 21.63
C ASP A 209 -0.53 1.08 21.10
N GLY A 210 -0.67 0.93 19.78
CA GLY A 210 -1.82 0.29 19.15
C GLY A 210 -3.13 1.08 19.30
N GLN A 211 -3.07 2.36 19.69
CA GLN A 211 -4.24 3.20 19.86
C GLN A 211 -4.45 4.12 18.65
N TYR A 212 -5.67 4.58 18.46
CA TYR A 212 -5.95 5.61 17.46
C TYR A 212 -5.24 6.91 17.85
N PRO A 213 -4.50 7.57 16.93
CA PRO A 213 -3.86 8.85 17.21
C PRO A 213 -4.91 9.92 17.55
N THR A 214 -4.58 10.79 18.52
CA THR A 214 -5.47 11.87 19.00
C THR A 214 -4.96 13.27 18.65
N ASP A 215 -3.85 13.35 17.96
CA ASP A 215 -3.10 14.57 17.64
C ASP A 215 -2.87 14.78 16.13
N LEU A 216 -3.68 14.11 15.30
CA LEU A 216 -3.64 14.32 13.84
C LEU A 216 -4.07 15.75 13.49
N ASP A 217 -3.39 16.32 12.51
CA ASP A 217 -3.79 17.58 11.90
C ASP A 217 -4.99 17.40 10.93
N GLU A 218 -5.39 18.50 10.27
CA GLU A 218 -6.56 18.54 9.39
C GLU A 218 -6.44 17.68 8.13
N ILE A 219 -5.26 17.15 7.83
CA ILE A 219 -4.99 16.28 6.69
C ILE A 219 -4.62 14.85 7.08
N ASN A 220 -4.92 14.46 8.32
CA ASN A 220 -4.64 13.15 8.92
C ASN A 220 -3.16 12.86 9.16
N GLY A 221 -2.33 13.85 9.39
CA GLY A 221 -0.91 13.67 9.62
C GLY A 221 -0.44 14.16 10.97
N HIS A 222 0.67 13.63 11.45
CA HIS A 222 1.41 14.09 12.62
C HIS A 222 2.90 13.70 12.52
N THR A 223 3.71 14.05 13.53
CA THR A 223 5.13 13.70 13.59
C THR A 223 5.41 12.82 14.79
N HIS A 224 5.69 11.57 14.57
CA HIS A 224 6.04 10.60 15.62
C HIS A 224 7.16 9.66 15.14
N VAL A 225 7.72 8.91 16.09
CA VAL A 225 8.64 7.80 15.85
C VAL A 225 7.85 6.59 15.40
N THR A 226 8.34 5.92 14.36
CA THR A 226 7.82 4.64 13.88
C THR A 226 8.96 3.64 13.73
N GLU A 227 8.65 2.38 13.46
CA GLU A 227 9.66 1.34 13.23
C GLU A 227 10.56 1.70 12.05
N GLU A 228 9.99 2.23 10.96
CA GLU A 228 10.71 2.61 9.75
C GLU A 228 11.45 3.95 9.89
N TYR A 229 11.03 4.79 10.83
CA TYR A 229 11.57 6.14 11.06
C TYR A 229 11.87 6.36 12.56
N PRO A 230 12.95 5.76 13.09
CA PRO A 230 13.25 5.77 14.53
C PRO A 230 13.65 7.16 15.06
N ASP A 231 14.02 8.09 14.20
CA ASP A 231 14.31 9.48 14.56
C ASP A 231 13.05 10.37 14.49
N GLY A 232 11.90 9.81 14.12
CA GLY A 232 10.65 10.50 13.89
C GLY A 232 10.54 11.05 12.47
N SER A 233 9.33 10.98 11.92
CA SER A 233 8.97 11.56 10.62
C SER A 233 7.53 12.04 10.66
N TYR A 234 7.21 13.06 9.87
CA TYR A 234 5.82 13.34 9.55
C TYR A 234 5.24 12.16 8.75
N HIS A 235 4.03 11.76 9.07
CA HIS A 235 3.32 10.67 8.38
C HIS A 235 1.81 10.83 8.53
N TYR A 236 1.09 10.13 7.67
CA TYR A 236 -0.38 10.10 7.66
C TYR A 236 -0.92 8.82 8.26
N HIS A 237 -2.17 8.87 8.75
CA HIS A 237 -2.92 7.72 9.20
C HIS A 237 -4.22 7.55 8.43
N ALA A 238 -4.61 6.30 8.15
CA ALA A 238 -5.96 5.99 7.75
C ALA A 238 -6.94 6.29 8.90
N THR A 239 -8.10 6.88 8.58
CA THR A 239 -9.13 7.23 9.57
C THR A 239 -10.51 6.78 9.13
N ALA A 240 -11.43 6.63 10.07
CA ALA A 240 -12.81 6.25 9.80
C ALA A 240 -13.66 7.41 9.23
N THR A 241 -13.13 8.62 9.25
CA THR A 241 -13.84 9.84 8.82
C THR A 241 -13.06 10.56 7.73
N VAL A 242 -13.74 11.43 6.95
CA VAL A 242 -13.09 12.29 5.95
C VAL A 242 -11.92 13.06 6.61
N PRO A 243 -10.73 13.08 5.97
CA PRO A 243 -10.43 12.69 4.58
C PRO A 243 -10.03 11.21 4.36
N TYR A 244 -10.26 10.32 5.28
CA TYR A 244 -10.04 8.87 5.26
C TYR A 244 -8.57 8.42 5.17
N LEU A 245 -7.78 8.98 4.25
CA LEU A 245 -6.33 8.76 4.12
C LEU A 245 -5.59 10.09 4.30
N ILE A 246 -5.41 10.83 3.22
CA ILE A 246 -4.72 12.12 3.24
C ILE A 246 -5.61 13.23 2.70
N GLY A 247 -5.79 14.32 3.44
CA GLY A 247 -6.63 15.46 3.07
C GLY A 247 -5.92 16.50 2.19
N GLY A 248 -4.60 16.41 2.13
CA GLY A 248 -3.71 17.30 1.39
C GLY A 248 -2.28 16.83 1.50
N PHE A 249 -1.38 17.44 0.73
CA PHE A 249 0.05 17.15 0.78
C PHE A 249 0.77 18.12 1.72
N ARG A 250 1.54 17.57 2.64
CA ARG A 250 2.37 18.31 3.59
C ARG A 250 3.77 18.59 3.07
N GLY A 251 4.20 17.88 2.04
CA GLY A 251 5.49 18.03 1.40
C GLY A 251 5.42 18.50 -0.05
N GLN A 252 6.59 18.57 -0.67
CA GLN A 252 6.68 18.79 -2.11
C GLN A 252 6.25 17.52 -2.84
N VAL A 253 5.31 17.67 -3.76
CA VAL A 253 4.73 16.53 -4.49
C VAL A 253 5.67 16.07 -5.58
N GLY A 254 5.90 14.75 -5.64
CA GLY A 254 6.46 14.07 -6.80
C GLY A 254 5.45 13.99 -7.95
N SER A 255 5.56 12.98 -8.75
CA SER A 255 4.60 12.74 -9.84
C SER A 255 4.22 11.27 -9.94
N SER A 256 3.13 10.99 -10.62
CA SER A 256 2.76 9.65 -11.06
C SER A 256 2.54 9.67 -12.58
N GLY A 257 2.86 8.55 -13.25
CA GLY A 257 2.64 8.35 -14.69
C GLY A 257 2.00 7.00 -14.97
N GLY A 258 1.19 6.89 -16.03
CA GLY A 258 0.68 5.61 -16.53
C GLY A 258 -0.76 5.23 -16.16
N GLY A 259 -1.38 5.80 -15.17
CA GLY A 259 -2.83 5.68 -14.96
C GLY A 259 -3.58 6.74 -15.77
N GLY A 260 -4.85 6.47 -16.09
CA GLY A 260 -5.66 7.42 -16.85
C GLY A 260 -5.85 8.75 -16.12
N TYR A 261 -4.98 9.72 -16.42
CA TYR A 261 -5.11 11.06 -15.86
C TYR A 261 -6.24 11.82 -16.54
N TYR A 262 -7.09 12.41 -15.72
CA TYR A 262 -7.85 13.57 -16.15
C TYR A 262 -6.90 14.78 -16.08
N THR A 263 -6.24 15.13 -17.19
CA THR A 263 -5.66 16.46 -17.34
C THR A 263 -6.83 17.46 -17.41
N ASN A 264 -6.88 18.38 -16.43
CA ASN A 264 -7.76 19.54 -16.48
C ASN A 264 -7.41 20.44 -17.65
#